data_cb8ee6509c81ef10a4383dae68de73a7
#
_entry.id   cb8ee6509c81ef10a4383dae68de73a7
#
_cell.length_a   1.000
_cell.length_b   1.000
_cell.length_c   1.000
_cell.angle_alpha   90.00
_cell.angle_beta   90.00
_cell.angle_gamma   90.00
#
_symmetry.space_group_name_H-M   'P 1'
#
loop_
_entity.id
_entity.type
_entity.pdbx_description
1 polymer ?
#
loop_
_entity_poly.entity_id
_entity_poly.type
_entity_poly.pdbx_seq_one_letter_code
_entity_poly.pdbx_strand_id
1 'polypeptide(L)'
;MFTVIIPIRQKDEQLEIAKCNNFSLLERKINCFKKNSLISEIIVASNSLEIREYVSNFDVKFYFRKEEEVQDNLEEFIINLIQNIENPYVIWTSCMNPFIDEKNFSEAIDEFLNLDFAIYDSLITCGKLDKFILDENGALNFKTGHYHIHSSSLPKFYYLVNGCFIISKNLMEKYRYPWGKVPYKKILEHKFTFEIKDTNDFLFFKQILDK
;
A
#
# COMPACT_ATOMS: atom_id res chain seq x y z
N MET A 1 -17.21 5.61 -7.34
CA MET A 1 -15.96 6.23 -7.81
C MET A 1 -14.96 6.26 -6.66
N PHE A 2 -13.69 6.15 -6.97
CA PHE A 2 -12.60 6.07 -6.01
C PHE A 2 -11.58 7.19 -6.25
N THR A 3 -11.02 7.72 -5.15
CA THR A 3 -9.78 8.51 -5.16
C THR A 3 -8.63 7.61 -4.73
N VAL A 4 -7.56 7.58 -5.53
CA VAL A 4 -6.32 6.89 -5.17
C VAL A 4 -5.38 7.85 -4.47
N ILE A 5 -4.82 7.45 -3.35
CA ILE A 5 -3.81 8.19 -2.60
C ILE A 5 -2.48 7.42 -2.65
N ILE A 6 -1.44 8.11 -3.11
CA ILE A 6 -0.06 7.58 -3.13
C ILE A 6 0.80 8.49 -2.23
N PRO A 7 0.96 8.14 -0.94
CA PRO A 7 1.80 8.92 -0.04
C PRO A 7 3.28 8.62 -0.29
N ILE A 8 4.07 9.66 -0.40
CA ILE A 8 5.53 9.60 -0.57
C ILE A 8 6.17 10.50 0.47
N ARG A 9 7.14 9.98 1.22
CA ARG A 9 7.99 10.79 2.11
C ARG A 9 9.27 11.14 1.38
N GLN A 10 9.74 12.35 1.59
CA GLN A 10 11.09 12.72 1.14
C GLN A 10 12.13 11.84 1.84
N LYS A 11 12.97 11.22 1.04
CA LYS A 11 14.11 10.41 1.48
C LYS A 11 15.32 10.79 0.65
N ASP A 12 16.51 10.52 1.13
CA ASP A 12 17.77 10.85 0.42
C ASP A 12 17.88 10.12 -0.92
N GLU A 13 17.40 8.87 -1.01
CA GLU A 13 17.55 8.02 -2.17
C GLU A 13 16.52 8.28 -3.29
N GLN A 14 15.36 8.87 -2.98
CA GLN A 14 14.28 9.17 -3.94
C GLN A 14 13.95 8.02 -4.91
N LEU A 15 13.86 6.79 -4.39
CA LEU A 15 13.66 5.58 -5.20
C LEU A 15 12.35 5.59 -5.98
N GLU A 16 11.36 6.32 -5.51
CA GLU A 16 10.03 6.44 -6.10
C GLU A 16 10.06 6.97 -7.53
N ILE A 17 10.98 7.89 -7.83
CA ILE A 17 11.14 8.51 -9.15
C ILE A 17 12.36 8.00 -9.91
N ALA A 18 13.16 7.13 -9.29
CA ALA A 18 14.28 6.48 -9.95
C ALA A 18 13.77 5.57 -11.09
N LYS A 19 14.35 5.72 -12.29
CA LYS A 19 13.92 4.98 -13.47
C LYS A 19 14.44 3.54 -13.47
N CYS A 20 13.55 2.64 -13.82
CA CYS A 20 13.82 1.24 -14.09
C CYS A 20 13.06 0.85 -15.37
N ASN A 21 13.78 0.51 -16.46
CA ASN A 21 13.20 0.20 -17.77
C ASN A 21 12.21 1.27 -18.26
N ASN A 22 12.65 2.49 -18.44
CA ASN A 22 11.91 3.66 -18.94
C ASN A 22 10.86 4.26 -17.97
N PHE A 23 10.43 3.56 -16.93
CA PHE A 23 9.42 4.03 -15.98
C PHE A 23 9.97 4.08 -14.56
N SER A 24 9.54 5.06 -13.78
CA SER A 24 9.76 5.07 -12.34
C SER A 24 8.74 4.17 -11.62
N LEU A 25 8.98 3.88 -10.33
CA LEU A 25 8.01 3.15 -9.50
C LEU A 25 6.69 3.92 -9.38
N LEU A 26 6.79 5.25 -9.20
CA LEU A 26 5.62 6.13 -9.11
C LEU A 26 4.83 6.14 -10.42
N GLU A 27 5.51 6.28 -11.56
CA GLU A 27 4.86 6.27 -12.87
C GLU A 27 4.17 4.93 -13.17
N ARG A 28 4.81 3.81 -12.84
CA ARG A 28 4.19 2.48 -12.93
C ARG A 28 2.92 2.40 -12.10
N LYS A 29 2.96 2.90 -10.87
CA LYS A 29 1.80 2.90 -9.97
C LYS A 29 0.67 3.79 -10.50
N ILE A 30 0.95 4.99 -10.97
CA ILE A 30 -0.05 5.86 -11.60
C ILE A 30 -0.69 5.17 -12.81
N ASN A 31 0.11 4.55 -13.66
CA ASN A 31 -0.38 3.86 -14.87
C ASN A 31 -1.29 2.66 -14.57
N CYS A 32 -1.14 2.00 -13.43
CA CYS A 32 -2.05 0.92 -12.99
C CYS A 32 -3.51 1.39 -12.83
N PHE A 33 -3.72 2.68 -12.59
CA PHE A 33 -5.07 3.21 -12.32
C PHE A 33 -5.72 3.92 -13.51
N LYS A 34 -4.93 4.39 -14.47
CA LYS A 34 -5.42 5.23 -15.60
C LYS A 34 -6.50 4.58 -16.46
N LYS A 35 -6.54 3.25 -16.54
CA LYS A 35 -7.49 2.52 -17.38
C LYS A 35 -8.74 2.05 -16.63
N ASN A 36 -8.77 2.18 -15.33
CA ASN A 36 -9.91 1.75 -14.54
C ASN A 36 -10.95 2.87 -14.43
N SER A 37 -12.10 2.67 -15.05
CA SER A 37 -13.18 3.66 -15.10
C SER A 37 -13.81 4.00 -13.75
N LEU A 38 -13.56 3.20 -12.71
CA LEU A 38 -14.00 3.48 -11.34
C LEU A 38 -13.08 4.45 -10.60
N ILE A 39 -11.87 4.70 -11.14
CA ILE A 39 -10.92 5.68 -10.59
C ILE A 39 -11.15 7.02 -11.27
N SER A 40 -11.58 8.01 -10.52
CA SER A 40 -11.81 9.36 -11.04
C SER A 40 -10.72 10.35 -10.66
N GLU A 41 -9.85 9.97 -9.70
CA GLU A 41 -8.83 10.87 -9.18
C GLU A 41 -7.65 10.10 -8.61
N ILE A 42 -6.44 10.62 -8.85
CA ILE A 42 -5.21 10.14 -8.22
C ILE A 42 -4.55 11.35 -7.53
N ILE A 43 -4.24 11.20 -6.24
CA ILE A 43 -3.55 12.21 -5.43
C ILE A 43 -2.19 11.64 -5.03
N VAL A 44 -1.12 12.29 -5.45
CA VAL A 44 0.23 12.04 -4.93
C VAL A 44 0.50 13.02 -3.80
N ALA A 45 0.76 12.52 -2.61
CA ALA A 45 0.94 13.34 -1.41
C ALA A 45 2.39 13.27 -0.93
N SER A 46 3.13 14.38 -1.01
CA SER A 46 4.54 14.43 -0.60
C SER A 46 4.93 15.81 -0.07
N ASN A 47 6.01 15.85 0.71
CA ASN A 47 6.71 17.07 1.13
C ASN A 47 7.92 17.41 0.23
N SER A 48 8.16 16.66 -0.84
CA SER A 48 9.26 16.85 -1.78
C SER A 48 8.85 17.73 -2.96
N LEU A 49 9.60 18.80 -3.19
CA LEU A 49 9.43 19.63 -4.38
C LEU A 49 9.83 18.89 -5.66
N GLU A 50 10.80 17.98 -5.58
CA GLU A 50 11.21 17.14 -6.71
C GLU A 50 10.08 16.20 -7.14
N ILE A 51 9.39 15.55 -6.18
CA ILE A 51 8.20 14.76 -6.48
C ILE A 51 7.09 15.62 -7.09
N ARG A 52 6.88 16.84 -6.58
CA ARG A 52 5.90 17.78 -7.13
C ARG A 52 6.19 18.11 -8.59
N GLU A 53 7.44 18.44 -8.90
CA GLU A 53 7.87 18.74 -10.27
C GLU A 53 7.72 17.50 -11.17
N TYR A 54 8.12 16.33 -10.67
CA TYR A 54 7.99 15.07 -11.40
C TYR A 54 6.55 14.76 -11.79
N VAL A 55 5.62 14.87 -10.84
CA VAL A 55 4.20 14.52 -11.08
C VAL A 55 3.45 15.57 -11.89
N SER A 56 3.97 16.77 -12.07
CA SER A 56 3.38 17.81 -12.93
C SER A 56 3.24 17.38 -14.40
N ASN A 57 3.99 16.35 -14.81
CA ASN A 57 3.92 15.75 -16.14
C ASN A 57 2.80 14.70 -16.29
N PHE A 58 2.06 14.40 -15.22
CA PHE A 58 0.99 13.40 -15.21
C PHE A 58 -0.35 14.06 -14.87
N ASP A 59 -1.43 13.46 -15.34
CA ASP A 59 -2.80 13.84 -14.95
C ASP A 59 -3.12 13.28 -13.57
N VAL A 60 -2.57 13.93 -12.54
CA VAL A 60 -2.76 13.60 -11.12
C VAL A 60 -2.78 14.88 -10.30
N LYS A 61 -3.48 14.88 -9.18
CA LYS A 61 -3.39 15.96 -8.20
C LYS A 61 -2.17 15.78 -7.31
N PHE A 62 -1.57 16.89 -6.90
CA PHE A 62 -0.49 16.89 -5.92
C PHE A 62 -0.98 17.53 -4.62
N TYR A 63 -0.81 16.81 -3.51
CA TYR A 63 -1.03 17.32 -2.16
C TYR A 63 0.32 17.56 -1.49
N PHE A 64 0.61 18.83 -1.16
CA PHE A 64 1.85 19.17 -0.45
C PHE A 64 1.66 18.90 1.05
N ARG A 65 2.38 17.90 1.57
CA ARG A 65 2.36 17.55 2.99
C ARG A 65 3.13 18.58 3.79
N LYS A 66 2.52 19.11 4.84
CA LYS A 66 3.19 19.98 5.80
C LYS A 66 4.18 19.19 6.65
N GLU A 67 5.09 19.90 7.32
CA GLU A 67 6.13 19.27 8.14
C GLU A 67 5.53 18.43 9.28
N GLU A 68 4.46 18.90 9.91
CA GLU A 68 3.73 18.19 10.96
C GLU A 68 3.12 16.86 10.47
N GLU A 69 2.76 16.79 9.20
CA GLU A 69 2.15 15.60 8.56
C GLU A 69 3.19 14.57 8.12
N VAL A 70 4.48 14.93 8.10
CA VAL A 70 5.58 14.04 7.67
C VAL A 70 6.15 13.22 8.82
N GLN A 71 6.25 13.82 9.99
CA GLN A 71 6.58 13.13 11.22
C GLN A 71 5.48 12.11 11.53
N ASP A 72 5.66 11.17 12.40
CA ASP A 72 4.77 10.00 12.61
C ASP A 72 3.30 10.33 12.98
N ASN A 73 2.80 11.45 12.49
CA ASN A 73 1.44 11.94 12.66
C ASN A 73 0.57 11.66 11.42
N LEU A 74 0.28 10.38 11.21
CA LEU A 74 -0.60 9.93 10.13
C LEU A 74 -2.03 10.50 10.29
N GLU A 75 -2.47 10.71 11.52
CA GLU A 75 -3.80 11.23 11.85
C GLU A 75 -4.02 12.62 11.25
N GLU A 76 -3.11 13.55 11.49
CA GLU A 76 -3.22 14.93 10.99
C GLU A 76 -3.12 14.98 9.47
N PHE A 77 -2.26 14.19 8.89
CA PHE A 77 -2.17 14.04 7.44
C PHE A 77 -3.52 13.61 6.85
N ILE A 78 -4.16 12.59 7.42
CA ILE A 78 -5.45 12.11 6.92
C ILE A 78 -6.54 13.15 7.09
N ILE A 79 -6.63 13.83 8.24
CA ILE A 79 -7.63 14.89 8.48
C ILE A 79 -7.54 15.99 7.41
N ASN A 80 -6.35 16.46 7.12
CA ASN A 80 -6.15 17.52 6.15
C ASN A 80 -6.36 17.05 4.71
N LEU A 81 -5.88 15.85 4.38
CA LEU A 81 -6.01 15.27 3.06
C LEU A 81 -7.46 14.97 2.69
N ILE A 82 -8.26 14.44 3.63
CA ILE A 82 -9.63 14.01 3.38
C ILE A 82 -10.55 15.15 2.93
N GLN A 83 -10.24 16.40 3.33
CA GLN A 83 -10.97 17.59 2.90
C GLN A 83 -10.87 17.85 1.39
N ASN A 84 -9.84 17.30 0.74
CA ASN A 84 -9.58 17.44 -0.69
C ASN A 84 -10.17 16.29 -1.52
N ILE A 85 -10.88 15.35 -0.89
CA ILE A 85 -11.44 14.17 -1.54
C ILE A 85 -12.95 14.32 -1.67
N GLU A 86 -13.49 14.20 -2.87
CA GLU A 86 -14.93 14.25 -3.12
C GLU A 86 -15.55 12.84 -3.23
N ASN A 87 -14.78 11.85 -3.66
CA ASN A 87 -15.27 10.51 -3.89
C ASN A 87 -15.61 9.76 -2.58
N PRO A 88 -16.62 8.86 -2.62
CA PRO A 88 -17.07 8.13 -1.43
C PRO A 88 -16.08 7.08 -0.95
N TYR A 89 -15.16 6.63 -1.82
CA TYR A 89 -14.19 5.58 -1.50
C TYR A 89 -12.77 6.02 -1.78
N VAL A 90 -11.86 5.54 -0.96
CA VAL A 90 -10.43 5.83 -1.02
C VAL A 90 -9.65 4.55 -1.17
N ILE A 91 -8.69 4.55 -2.10
CA ILE A 91 -7.65 3.54 -2.24
C ILE A 91 -6.34 4.16 -1.76
N TRP A 92 -5.74 3.57 -0.75
CA TRP A 92 -4.42 3.95 -0.26
C TRP A 92 -3.41 2.92 -0.73
N THR A 93 -2.33 3.35 -1.40
CA THR A 93 -1.34 2.45 -1.97
C THR A 93 0.06 3.05 -1.92
N SER A 94 1.08 2.17 -1.82
CA SER A 94 2.48 2.56 -1.97
C SER A 94 2.99 2.22 -3.37
N CYS A 95 3.84 3.07 -3.93
CA CYS A 95 4.55 2.73 -5.17
C CYS A 95 5.71 1.75 -4.95
N MET A 96 6.09 1.50 -3.68
CA MET A 96 7.19 0.60 -3.32
C MET A 96 6.84 -0.89 -3.41
N ASN A 97 5.60 -1.25 -3.77
CA ASN A 97 5.19 -2.63 -4.12
C ASN A 97 5.06 -2.75 -5.65
N PRO A 98 6.18 -2.98 -6.38
CA PRO A 98 6.23 -2.80 -7.82
C PRO A 98 5.52 -3.90 -8.63
N PHE A 99 5.31 -5.08 -8.03
CA PHE A 99 4.64 -6.20 -8.71
C PHE A 99 3.12 -6.17 -8.60
N ILE A 100 2.55 -5.32 -7.74
CA ILE A 100 1.10 -5.12 -7.67
C ILE A 100 0.69 -4.26 -8.87
N ASP A 101 -0.04 -4.86 -9.79
CA ASP A 101 -0.41 -4.31 -11.09
C ASP A 101 -1.89 -3.93 -11.21
N GLU A 102 -2.30 -3.49 -12.40
CA GLU A 102 -3.67 -3.11 -12.75
C GLU A 102 -4.69 -4.21 -12.42
N LYS A 103 -4.34 -5.49 -12.68
CA LYS A 103 -5.22 -6.62 -12.41
C LYS A 103 -5.45 -6.80 -10.90
N ASN A 104 -4.39 -6.72 -10.10
CA ASN A 104 -4.50 -6.84 -8.64
C ASN A 104 -5.39 -5.74 -8.04
N PHE A 105 -5.29 -4.50 -8.56
CA PHE A 105 -6.15 -3.40 -8.11
C PHE A 105 -7.60 -3.60 -8.53
N SER A 106 -7.85 -4.02 -9.78
CA SER A 106 -9.21 -4.31 -10.25
C SER A 106 -9.87 -5.41 -9.42
N GLU A 107 -9.15 -6.50 -9.14
CA GLU A 107 -9.64 -7.57 -8.26
C GLU A 107 -9.91 -7.07 -6.83
N ALA A 108 -9.06 -6.21 -6.29
CA ALA A 108 -9.28 -5.65 -4.94
C ALA A 108 -10.50 -4.73 -4.88
N ILE A 109 -10.73 -3.93 -5.92
CA ILE A 109 -11.92 -3.07 -6.04
C ILE A 109 -13.18 -3.91 -6.13
N ASP A 110 -13.19 -4.94 -6.98
CA ASP A 110 -14.33 -5.84 -7.15
C ASP A 110 -14.64 -6.60 -5.85
N GLU A 111 -13.63 -7.12 -5.16
CA GLU A 111 -13.81 -7.75 -3.85
C GLU A 111 -14.38 -6.77 -2.83
N PHE A 112 -13.84 -5.53 -2.76
CA PHE A 112 -14.34 -4.51 -1.83
C PHE A 112 -15.79 -4.16 -2.07
N LEU A 113 -16.19 -3.97 -3.32
CA LEU A 113 -17.58 -3.63 -3.68
C LEU A 113 -18.58 -4.75 -3.38
N ASN A 114 -18.11 -6.00 -3.30
CA ASN A 114 -18.90 -7.20 -2.97
C ASN A 114 -18.78 -7.63 -1.50
N LEU A 115 -18.11 -6.85 -0.64
CA LEU A 115 -18.01 -7.17 0.78
C LEU A 115 -19.39 -7.12 1.47
N ASP A 116 -19.58 -8.01 2.44
CA ASP A 116 -20.63 -7.83 3.42
C ASP A 116 -20.22 -6.73 4.43
N PHE A 117 -20.72 -5.52 4.21
CA PHE A 117 -20.43 -4.36 5.07
C PHE A 117 -21.06 -4.46 6.46
N ALA A 118 -21.86 -5.48 6.76
CA ALA A 118 -22.28 -5.78 8.13
C ALA A 118 -21.16 -6.48 8.92
N ILE A 119 -20.19 -7.12 8.21
CA ILE A 119 -19.06 -7.85 8.80
C ILE A 119 -17.75 -7.06 8.65
N TYR A 120 -17.49 -6.54 7.46
CA TYR A 120 -16.23 -5.87 7.14
C TYR A 120 -16.45 -4.38 6.85
N ASP A 121 -15.52 -3.53 7.26
CA ASP A 121 -15.61 -2.09 7.07
C ASP A 121 -14.57 -1.52 6.08
N SER A 122 -13.64 -2.35 5.66
CA SER A 122 -12.55 -1.98 4.75
C SER A 122 -11.89 -3.22 4.15
N LEU A 123 -10.96 -3.04 3.21
CA LEU A 123 -10.12 -4.09 2.65
C LEU A 123 -8.65 -3.72 2.82
N ILE A 124 -7.82 -4.70 3.20
CA ILE A 124 -6.36 -4.57 3.26
C ILE A 124 -5.69 -5.73 2.54
N THR A 125 -4.54 -5.46 1.91
CA THR A 125 -3.70 -6.50 1.34
C THR A 125 -2.73 -7.06 2.37
N CYS A 126 -2.62 -8.39 2.40
CA CYS A 126 -1.77 -9.13 3.34
C CYS A 126 -0.98 -10.22 2.63
N GLY A 127 0.20 -10.51 3.17
CA GLY A 127 0.94 -11.74 2.87
C GLY A 127 0.69 -12.79 3.94
N LYS A 128 0.71 -14.08 3.57
CA LYS A 128 0.64 -15.19 4.51
C LYS A 128 2.01 -15.44 5.13
N LEU A 129 2.05 -15.58 6.44
CA LEU A 129 3.28 -15.81 7.19
C LEU A 129 3.37 -17.28 7.63
N ASP A 130 3.95 -18.11 6.76
CA ASP A 130 4.17 -19.55 7.00
C ASP A 130 5.59 -19.81 7.50
N LYS A 131 6.03 -19.07 8.54
CA LYS A 131 7.38 -19.15 9.10
C LYS A 131 7.34 -19.35 10.62
N PHE A 132 8.38 -20.00 11.14
CA PHE A 132 8.66 -19.99 12.57
C PHE A 132 9.10 -18.59 12.99
N ILE A 133 8.42 -18.02 13.97
CA ILE A 133 8.66 -16.64 14.46
C ILE A 133 9.31 -16.73 15.82
N LEU A 134 10.35 -15.91 15.99
CA LEU A 134 11.08 -15.73 17.23
C LEU A 134 11.09 -14.23 17.57
N ASP A 135 11.06 -13.92 18.85
CA ASP A 135 11.47 -12.63 19.38
C ASP A 135 12.75 -12.76 20.20
N GLU A 136 13.13 -11.75 20.90
CA GLU A 136 14.30 -11.75 21.79
C GLU A 136 14.18 -12.71 22.98
N ASN A 137 12.97 -13.15 23.32
CA ASN A 137 12.67 -14.06 24.42
C ASN A 137 12.48 -15.50 23.95
N GLY A 138 12.37 -15.76 22.65
CA GLY A 138 12.26 -17.09 22.08
C GLY A 138 11.15 -17.30 21.05
N ALA A 139 10.59 -18.49 21.01
CA ALA A 139 9.60 -18.88 20.01
C ALA A 139 8.21 -18.29 20.29
N LEU A 140 7.62 -17.61 19.29
CA LEU A 140 6.30 -16.96 19.38
C LEU A 140 5.15 -17.85 18.92
N ASN A 141 5.33 -18.58 17.82
CA ASN A 141 4.24 -19.31 17.16
C ASN A 141 4.42 -20.83 17.11
N PHE A 142 5.42 -21.34 17.81
CA PHE A 142 5.69 -22.77 17.90
C PHE A 142 6.31 -23.14 19.26
N LYS A 143 6.35 -24.43 19.58
CA LYS A 143 7.05 -24.96 20.74
C LYS A 143 8.32 -25.66 20.30
N THR A 144 9.38 -25.54 21.08
CA THR A 144 10.66 -26.22 20.88
C THR A 144 10.68 -27.61 21.52
N GLY A 145 11.67 -28.44 21.16
CA GLY A 145 11.85 -29.78 21.75
C GLY A 145 10.85 -30.81 21.22
N HIS A 146 10.38 -31.70 22.06
CA HIS A 146 9.46 -32.76 21.68
C HIS A 146 8.11 -32.31 21.15
N TYR A 147 7.76 -31.06 21.35
CA TYR A 147 6.50 -30.45 20.91
C TYR A 147 6.67 -29.62 19.60
N HIS A 148 7.82 -29.78 18.96
CA HIS A 148 8.04 -29.10 17.67
C HIS A 148 7.07 -29.63 16.62
N ILE A 149 6.39 -28.71 15.96
CA ILE A 149 5.39 -29.02 14.93
C ILE A 149 5.96 -28.77 13.53
N HIS A 150 5.39 -29.42 12.53
CA HIS A 150 5.73 -29.15 11.14
C HIS A 150 5.27 -27.74 10.74
N SER A 151 6.00 -27.06 9.84
CA SER A 151 5.66 -25.71 9.38
C SER A 151 4.23 -25.58 8.81
N SER A 152 3.71 -26.64 8.19
CA SER A 152 2.33 -26.70 7.70
C SER A 152 1.25 -26.67 8.80
N SER A 153 1.63 -26.93 10.04
CA SER A 153 0.75 -26.95 11.22
C SER A 153 0.85 -25.67 12.06
N LEU A 154 1.64 -24.69 11.60
CA LEU A 154 1.76 -23.41 12.29
C LEU A 154 0.43 -22.66 12.31
N PRO A 155 0.17 -21.86 13.36
CA PRO A 155 -0.95 -20.92 13.37
C PRO A 155 -0.91 -20.00 12.17
N LYS A 156 -2.07 -19.68 11.61
CA LYS A 156 -2.18 -18.78 10.47
C LYS A 156 -1.92 -17.33 10.89
N PHE A 157 -0.77 -16.80 10.55
CA PHE A 157 -0.45 -15.39 10.68
C PHE A 157 -0.41 -14.71 9.33
N TYR A 158 -0.66 -13.40 9.35
CA TYR A 158 -0.60 -12.56 8.17
C TYR A 158 0.24 -11.32 8.48
N TYR A 159 0.99 -10.85 7.51
CA TYR A 159 1.67 -9.57 7.59
C TYR A 159 1.06 -8.59 6.62
N LEU A 160 1.03 -7.32 7.02
CA LEU A 160 0.50 -6.24 6.21
C LEU A 160 1.40 -6.01 4.99
N VAL A 161 0.78 -5.84 3.83
CA VAL A 161 1.46 -5.40 2.60
C VAL A 161 0.88 -4.05 2.21
N ASN A 162 1.71 -3.01 2.13
CA ASN A 162 1.30 -1.65 1.79
C ASN A 162 0.89 -1.49 0.31
N GLY A 163 0.26 -2.53 -0.24
CA GLY A 163 -0.08 -2.65 -1.65
C GLY A 163 -1.38 -1.96 -2.01
N CYS A 164 -2.46 -2.29 -1.29
CA CYS A 164 -3.77 -1.73 -1.55
C CYS A 164 -4.64 -1.79 -0.28
N PHE A 165 -5.09 -0.65 0.20
CA PHE A 165 -6.11 -0.55 1.24
C PHE A 165 -7.29 0.21 0.68
N ILE A 166 -8.51 -0.27 0.94
CA ILE A 166 -9.74 0.35 0.44
C ILE A 166 -10.69 0.57 1.61
N ILE A 167 -11.17 1.80 1.72
CA ILE A 167 -12.07 2.22 2.79
C ILE A 167 -13.04 3.28 2.27
N SER A 168 -14.21 3.44 2.90
CA SER A 168 -15.05 4.60 2.65
C SER A 168 -14.43 5.88 3.23
N LYS A 169 -14.60 7.01 2.54
CA LYS A 169 -14.14 8.33 2.98
C LYS A 169 -14.55 8.62 4.43
N ASN A 170 -15.83 8.39 4.75
CA ASN A 170 -16.39 8.67 6.08
C ASN A 170 -15.72 7.84 7.20
N LEU A 171 -15.37 6.58 6.92
CA LEU A 171 -14.68 5.74 7.89
C LEU A 171 -13.21 6.12 8.02
N MET A 172 -12.55 6.49 6.91
CA MET A 172 -11.19 6.99 6.93
C MET A 172 -11.09 8.28 7.77
N GLU A 173 -12.03 9.21 7.61
CA GLU A 173 -12.13 10.42 8.41
C GLU A 173 -12.39 10.10 9.89
N LYS A 174 -13.34 9.20 10.16
CA LYS A 174 -13.70 8.79 11.53
C LYS A 174 -12.57 8.11 12.27
N TYR A 175 -11.84 7.21 11.61
CA TYR A 175 -10.75 6.45 12.23
C TYR A 175 -9.39 7.12 12.10
N ARG A 176 -9.29 8.14 11.24
CA ARG A 176 -8.04 8.85 10.93
C ARG A 176 -6.93 7.89 10.52
N TYR A 177 -7.33 6.87 9.74
CA TYR A 177 -6.47 5.77 9.36
C TYR A 177 -6.85 5.20 7.98
N PRO A 178 -5.89 4.63 7.21
CA PRO A 178 -6.15 4.12 5.85
C PRO A 178 -7.05 2.88 5.77
N TRP A 179 -7.39 2.27 6.88
CA TRP A 179 -8.37 1.15 6.96
C TRP A 179 -9.16 1.19 8.26
N GLY A 180 -10.23 0.41 8.34
CA GLY A 180 -11.16 0.38 9.44
C GLY A 180 -10.77 -0.57 10.58
N LYS A 181 -11.75 -0.88 11.44
CA LYS A 181 -11.56 -1.75 12.61
C LYS A 181 -11.63 -3.23 12.29
N VAL A 182 -12.42 -3.59 11.26
CA VAL A 182 -12.65 -5.00 10.87
C VAL A 182 -12.37 -5.16 9.37
N PRO A 183 -11.09 -5.04 8.95
CA PRO A 183 -10.75 -5.11 7.54
C PRO A 183 -10.87 -6.54 6.99
N TYR A 184 -11.42 -6.67 5.79
CA TYR A 184 -11.27 -7.87 4.98
C TYR A 184 -9.80 -8.03 4.55
N LYS A 185 -9.23 -9.20 4.73
CA LYS A 185 -7.83 -9.50 4.39
C LYS A 185 -7.75 -10.15 3.01
N LYS A 186 -7.44 -9.37 1.97
CA LYS A 186 -7.08 -9.91 0.66
C LYS A 186 -5.66 -10.49 0.73
N ILE A 187 -5.57 -11.82 0.63
CA ILE A 187 -4.28 -12.51 0.70
C ILE A 187 -3.64 -12.52 -0.68
N LEU A 188 -2.47 -11.91 -0.78
CA LEU A 188 -1.68 -11.86 -2.01
C LEU A 188 -0.81 -13.10 -2.18
N GLU A 189 -0.57 -13.50 -3.43
CA GLU A 189 0.50 -14.43 -3.76
C GLU A 189 1.87 -13.84 -3.40
N HIS A 190 2.81 -14.68 -3.04
CA HIS A 190 4.13 -14.27 -2.52
C HIS A 190 4.86 -13.24 -3.40
N LYS A 191 4.79 -13.37 -4.74
CA LYS A 191 5.43 -12.42 -5.66
C LYS A 191 4.92 -10.98 -5.52
N PHE A 192 3.63 -10.79 -5.17
CA PHE A 192 3.02 -9.48 -5.00
C PHE A 192 3.29 -8.85 -3.62
N THR A 193 3.91 -9.61 -2.70
CA THR A 193 4.23 -9.10 -1.37
C THR A 193 5.60 -8.45 -1.29
N PHE A 194 6.36 -8.47 -2.39
CA PHE A 194 7.67 -7.83 -2.45
C PHE A 194 7.54 -6.31 -2.30
N GLU A 195 8.35 -5.75 -1.43
CA GLU A 195 8.40 -4.33 -1.13
C GLU A 195 9.84 -3.83 -1.24
N ILE A 196 10.04 -2.75 -1.98
CA ILE A 196 11.33 -2.07 -2.09
C ILE A 196 11.48 -1.17 -0.85
N LYS A 197 12.48 -1.45 -0.02
CA LYS A 197 12.77 -0.69 1.21
C LYS A 197 14.01 0.17 1.08
N ASP A 198 14.96 -0.27 0.25
CA ASP A 198 16.25 0.38 0.06
C ASP A 198 16.76 0.21 -1.38
N THR A 199 17.95 0.74 -1.64
CA THR A 199 18.63 0.66 -2.93
C THR A 199 18.94 -0.78 -3.36
N ASN A 200 19.21 -1.71 -2.44
CA ASN A 200 19.50 -3.10 -2.79
C ASN A 200 18.24 -3.80 -3.32
N ASP A 201 17.10 -3.58 -2.68
CA ASP A 201 15.82 -4.09 -3.16
C ASP A 201 15.49 -3.51 -4.54
N PHE A 202 15.77 -2.22 -4.76
CA PHE A 202 15.56 -1.58 -6.06
C PHE A 202 16.46 -2.17 -7.15
N LEU A 203 17.74 -2.42 -6.85
CA LEU A 203 18.66 -3.08 -7.78
C LEU A 203 18.22 -4.51 -8.08
N PHE A 204 17.77 -5.24 -7.08
CA PHE A 204 17.20 -6.58 -7.27
C PHE A 204 15.97 -6.55 -8.18
N PHE A 205 15.05 -5.60 -7.96
CA PHE A 205 13.90 -5.42 -8.83
C PHE A 205 14.31 -5.13 -10.27
N LYS A 206 15.30 -4.25 -10.49
CA LYS A 206 15.86 -3.99 -11.84
C LYS A 206 16.32 -5.27 -12.52
N GLN A 207 17.09 -6.10 -11.83
CA GLN A 207 17.59 -7.38 -12.39
C GLN A 207 16.47 -8.33 -12.79
N ILE A 208 15.33 -8.31 -12.11
CA ILE A 208 14.15 -9.12 -12.47
C ILE A 208 13.52 -8.62 -13.76
N LEU A 209 13.47 -7.31 -13.98
CA LEU A 209 12.84 -6.71 -15.16
C LEU A 209 13.73 -6.80 -16.43
N ASP A 210 15.03 -6.96 -16.27
CA ASP A 210 15.98 -7.05 -17.38
C ASP A 210 16.07 -8.48 -17.97
N LYS A 211 15.33 -9.44 -17.41
CA LYS A 211 15.20 -10.84 -17.89
C LYS A 211 13.94 -11.04 -18.72
#